data_4035ecfb78a44a49cbbee892e11abbe7
#
_entry.id   4035ecfb78a44a49cbbee892e11abbe7
#
_cell.length_a   1.000
_cell.length_b   1.000
_cell.length_c   1.000
_cell.angle_alpha   90.00
_cell.angle_beta   90.00
_cell.angle_gamma   90.00
#
_symmetry.space_group_name_H-M   'P 1'
#
loop_
_entity.id
_entity.type
_entity.pdbx_description
1 polymer ?
#
loop_
_entity_poly.entity_id
_entity_poly.type
_entity_poly.pdbx_seq_one_letter_code
_entity_poly.pdbx_strand_id
1 'polypeptide(L)'
;MIVRMQHLDLVCVASDREATLEKLRALGAVHLDLAAAGGAAVTAAKGELDDAEKAVRLIRKARGKDFADEVRPCSVADVLALDDDRATLVAEKERLEREIKTYEPYGDFDPVLAKKLLDRGIDLADELPAKLPAMRLGKMREKLARVVNRIAVDDAKTARADEQAILAKYPALRDKMAFEQAKELMSEQGAVAVVSGWIPVSRVSGLTSSARDCGWGLLLRDPAEGETPPTLIEPPKFVRPVKVLFEGLGIAPAYDEADVSVPFMCYFSLFFAMLVGDGGYGAIILALTLFGWRKHLRASSKAQGKGQVVVVRSWLVLMTVFSLATIAWGALSNTWFGAGLPWCADWPTVKWLGDPSYKNMMFLCFTIGVSHLMFARIWNGISAINDRRCLGQFAWAGILFFMYWITNTIVGIFTGGIPVWLYVVFGVSFVTVFLQSKGIEKGMLFLNVMSTLGDVISYVRLFAVGLASVKVAENFNNMALSIFSCTDLIWVKPLLAVGMILVLLIGHGLNFAMAGLSILVHAVRLNTLEFSNHKGISWAGYAFRPFKTAKE
;
A
#
# COMPACT_ATOMS: atom_id res chain seq x y z
N MET A 1 -9.37 9.04 18.44
CA MET A 1 -10.62 9.82 18.14
C MET A 1 -10.41 10.61 16.87
N ILE A 2 -11.46 10.79 16.07
CA ILE A 2 -11.45 11.75 14.97
C ILE A 2 -11.51 13.15 15.59
N VAL A 3 -10.53 13.99 15.22
CA VAL A 3 -10.39 15.33 15.78
C VAL A 3 -11.39 16.26 15.09
N ARG A 4 -12.11 17.07 15.87
CA ARG A 4 -13.03 18.07 15.31
C ARG A 4 -12.26 19.12 14.54
N MET A 5 -12.76 19.46 13.35
CA MET A 5 -12.22 20.47 12.45
C MET A 5 -13.11 21.72 12.43
N GLN A 6 -12.50 22.87 12.19
CA GLN A 6 -13.20 24.09 11.84
C GLN A 6 -12.74 24.57 10.47
N HIS A 7 -13.67 25.12 9.72
CA HIS A 7 -13.36 25.83 8.49
C HIS A 7 -12.75 27.18 8.84
N LEU A 8 -11.68 27.53 8.15
CA LEU A 8 -10.91 28.73 8.34
C LEU A 8 -10.95 29.57 7.07
N ASP A 9 -11.31 30.84 7.18
CA ASP A 9 -11.03 31.85 6.17
C ASP A 9 -10.09 32.89 6.78
N LEU A 10 -8.88 32.95 6.23
CA LEU A 10 -7.83 33.87 6.66
C LEU A 10 -7.72 34.98 5.63
N VAL A 11 -7.78 36.21 6.10
CA VAL A 11 -7.69 37.44 5.29
C VAL A 11 -6.43 38.19 5.67
N CYS A 12 -5.62 38.54 4.69
CA CYS A 12 -4.42 39.35 4.86
C CYS A 12 -4.34 40.45 3.79
N VAL A 13 -3.41 41.37 3.96
CA VAL A 13 -3.14 42.41 2.93
C VAL A 13 -2.50 41.72 1.72
N ALA A 14 -2.91 42.10 0.52
CA ALA A 14 -2.45 41.44 -0.72
C ALA A 14 -0.91 41.56 -0.92
N SER A 15 -0.30 42.66 -0.46
CA SER A 15 1.17 42.83 -0.48
C SER A 15 1.93 41.80 0.38
N ASP A 16 1.29 41.30 1.45
CA ASP A 16 1.92 40.46 2.45
C ASP A 16 1.59 38.97 2.30
N ARG A 17 0.94 38.58 1.18
CA ARG A 17 0.45 37.23 0.97
C ARG A 17 1.54 36.15 1.05
N GLU A 18 2.73 36.40 0.46
CA GLU A 18 3.83 35.43 0.51
C GLU A 18 4.37 35.27 1.93
N ALA A 19 4.57 36.37 2.66
CA ALA A 19 5.00 36.34 4.05
C ALA A 19 3.95 35.66 4.96
N THR A 20 2.67 35.85 4.65
CA THR A 20 1.56 35.18 5.34
C THR A 20 1.59 33.66 5.11
N LEU A 21 1.77 33.21 3.87
CA LEU A 21 1.90 31.78 3.54
C LEU A 21 3.12 31.15 4.18
N GLU A 22 4.28 31.84 4.21
CA GLU A 22 5.47 31.33 4.90
C GLU A 22 5.25 31.14 6.40
N LYS A 23 4.62 32.12 7.07
CA LYS A 23 4.28 32.00 8.49
C LYS A 23 3.25 30.90 8.73
N LEU A 24 2.23 30.78 7.86
CA LEU A 24 1.21 29.73 7.95
C LEU A 24 1.85 28.35 7.78
N ARG A 25 2.81 28.23 6.86
CA ARG A 25 3.58 27.01 6.63
C ARG A 25 4.47 26.67 7.84
N ALA A 26 5.08 27.66 8.47
CA ALA A 26 5.89 27.48 9.67
C ALA A 26 5.04 27.01 10.86
N LEU A 27 3.78 27.48 10.99
CA LEU A 27 2.82 27.01 12.00
C LEU A 27 2.41 25.54 11.77
N GLY A 28 2.33 25.08 10.54
CA GLY A 28 1.99 23.69 10.19
C GLY A 28 0.65 23.21 10.77
N ALA A 29 -0.32 24.12 10.93
CA ALA A 29 -1.57 23.86 11.61
C ALA A 29 -2.78 23.72 10.68
N VAL A 30 -2.73 24.29 9.48
CA VAL A 30 -3.86 24.41 8.55
C VAL A 30 -3.70 23.42 7.38
N HIS A 31 -4.79 22.77 7.01
CA HIS A 31 -4.89 22.00 5.77
C HIS A 31 -5.50 22.90 4.70
N LEU A 32 -4.79 23.04 3.58
CA LEU A 32 -5.27 23.74 2.40
C LEU A 32 -5.68 22.71 1.35
N ASP A 33 -6.77 22.92 0.65
CA ASP A 33 -7.17 22.06 -0.47
C ASP A 33 -6.41 22.46 -1.74
N LEU A 34 -5.19 21.98 -1.84
CA LEU A 34 -4.24 22.31 -2.92
C LEU A 34 -4.60 21.71 -4.29
N ALA A 35 -5.60 20.82 -4.34
CA ALA A 35 -5.92 20.10 -5.59
C ALA A 35 -6.56 20.99 -6.67
N ALA A 36 -7.15 22.12 -6.28
CA ALA A 36 -7.83 23.03 -7.19
C ALA A 36 -6.90 24.00 -7.94
N ALA A 37 -5.61 24.11 -7.55
CA ALA A 37 -4.64 25.02 -8.15
C ALA A 37 -4.06 24.44 -9.45
N GLY A 38 -4.05 25.21 -10.57
CA GLY A 38 -3.65 24.75 -11.89
C GLY A 38 -2.92 25.78 -12.76
N GLY A 39 -2.42 26.89 -12.18
CA GLY A 39 -1.77 28.00 -12.91
C GLY A 39 -0.39 27.67 -13.48
N ALA A 40 0.18 28.63 -14.20
CA ALA A 40 1.46 28.47 -14.89
C ALA A 40 2.63 28.18 -13.92
N ALA A 41 2.66 28.86 -12.75
CA ALA A 41 3.70 28.65 -11.73
C ALA A 41 3.60 27.25 -11.11
N VAL A 42 2.38 26.76 -10.82
CA VAL A 42 2.13 25.41 -10.31
C VAL A 42 2.53 24.36 -11.36
N THR A 43 2.20 24.60 -12.64
CA THR A 43 2.57 23.70 -13.74
C THR A 43 4.09 23.61 -13.89
N ALA A 44 4.80 24.74 -13.78
CA ALA A 44 6.25 24.77 -13.81
C ALA A 44 6.88 24.01 -12.62
N ALA A 45 6.41 24.25 -11.39
CA ALA A 45 6.89 23.55 -10.21
C ALA A 45 6.59 22.05 -10.23
N LYS A 46 5.43 21.66 -10.78
CA LYS A 46 5.10 20.27 -11.01
C LYS A 46 6.01 19.64 -12.07
N GLY A 47 6.27 20.35 -13.16
CA GLY A 47 7.23 19.92 -14.18
C GLY A 47 8.61 19.61 -13.60
N GLU A 48 9.14 20.50 -12.76
CA GLU A 48 10.43 20.25 -12.07
C GLU A 48 10.41 18.97 -11.20
N LEU A 49 9.30 18.68 -10.54
CA LEU A 49 9.15 17.45 -9.75
C LEU A 49 9.04 16.21 -10.64
N ASP A 50 8.23 16.27 -11.69
CA ASP A 50 8.04 15.18 -12.66
C ASP A 50 9.35 14.85 -13.38
N ASP A 51 10.13 15.86 -13.74
CA ASP A 51 11.47 15.74 -14.33
C ASP A 51 12.46 15.04 -13.38
N ALA A 52 12.44 15.42 -12.11
CA ALA A 52 13.27 14.76 -11.11
C ALA A 52 12.86 13.28 -10.90
N GLU A 53 11.56 12.99 -10.89
CA GLU A 53 11.06 11.62 -10.82
C GLU A 53 11.41 10.80 -12.08
N LYS A 54 11.34 11.42 -13.27
CA LYS A 54 11.77 10.81 -14.54
C LYS A 54 13.27 10.48 -14.49
N ALA A 55 14.10 11.43 -14.04
CA ALA A 55 15.54 11.22 -13.93
C ALA A 55 15.90 10.03 -13.01
N VAL A 56 15.26 9.94 -11.84
CA VAL A 56 15.47 8.79 -10.91
C VAL A 56 15.06 7.47 -11.55
N ARG A 57 13.93 7.43 -12.26
CA ARG A 57 13.50 6.22 -13.00
C ARG A 57 14.52 5.80 -14.05
N LEU A 58 15.08 6.77 -14.79
CA LEU A 58 16.10 6.50 -15.81
C LEU A 58 17.38 5.95 -15.20
N ILE A 59 17.87 6.54 -14.10
CA ILE A 59 19.06 6.06 -13.37
C ILE A 59 18.84 4.62 -12.89
N ARG A 60 17.69 4.32 -12.28
CA ARG A 60 17.37 2.97 -11.81
C ARG A 60 17.28 1.95 -12.95
N LYS A 61 16.76 2.37 -14.11
CA LYS A 61 16.68 1.52 -15.31
C LYS A 61 18.07 1.25 -15.90
N ALA A 62 18.96 2.25 -15.90
CA ALA A 62 20.32 2.13 -16.42
C ALA A 62 21.23 1.33 -15.48
N ARG A 63 20.98 1.38 -14.16
CA ARG A 63 21.69 0.56 -13.17
C ARG A 63 21.18 -0.88 -13.27
N GLY A 64 21.99 -1.80 -13.78
CA GLY A 64 21.73 -3.23 -13.65
C GLY A 64 21.83 -3.70 -12.17
N LYS A 65 21.56 -5.01 -11.92
CA LYS A 65 21.62 -5.60 -10.57
C LYS A 65 23.03 -5.57 -9.94
N ASP A 66 24.08 -5.49 -10.76
CA ASP A 66 25.49 -5.60 -10.35
C ASP A 66 26.27 -4.29 -10.54
N PHE A 67 25.62 -3.15 -10.34
CA PHE A 67 26.27 -1.84 -10.49
C PHE A 67 27.26 -1.59 -9.34
N ALA A 68 28.57 -1.57 -9.66
CA ALA A 68 29.67 -1.37 -8.71
C ALA A 68 30.54 -0.13 -9.01
N ASP A 69 30.15 0.70 -10.00
CA ASP A 69 30.92 1.86 -10.42
C ASP A 69 30.77 3.06 -9.48
N GLU A 70 31.76 3.96 -9.54
CA GLU A 70 31.71 5.23 -8.80
C GLU A 70 30.55 6.13 -9.25
N VAL A 71 29.82 6.65 -8.27
CA VAL A 71 28.72 7.60 -8.47
C VAL A 71 29.27 9.00 -8.70
N ARG A 72 28.74 9.72 -9.69
CA ARG A 72 29.15 11.08 -10.02
C ARG A 72 28.01 12.08 -9.80
N PRO A 73 28.29 13.28 -9.29
CA PRO A 73 27.29 14.33 -9.18
C PRO A 73 26.78 14.68 -10.59
N CYS A 74 25.47 14.65 -10.76
CA CYS A 74 24.80 14.96 -12.02
C CYS A 74 23.50 15.72 -11.71
N SER A 75 23.18 16.71 -12.54
CA SER A 75 21.92 17.44 -12.40
C SER A 75 20.75 16.66 -13.03
N VAL A 76 19.52 17.00 -12.66
CA VAL A 76 18.32 16.45 -13.29
C VAL A 76 18.33 16.73 -14.80
N ALA A 77 18.70 17.96 -15.20
CA ALA A 77 18.77 18.37 -16.60
C ALA A 77 19.79 17.54 -17.39
N ASP A 78 20.95 17.23 -16.81
CA ASP A 78 21.97 16.42 -17.48
C ASP A 78 21.47 14.99 -17.75
N VAL A 79 20.76 14.39 -16.78
CA VAL A 79 20.18 13.03 -16.95
C VAL A 79 19.10 13.01 -18.03
N LEU A 80 18.27 14.03 -18.10
CA LEU A 80 17.22 14.15 -19.12
C LEU A 80 17.83 14.40 -20.51
N ALA A 81 18.88 15.23 -20.60
CA ALA A 81 19.60 15.46 -21.87
C ALA A 81 20.25 14.17 -22.39
N LEU A 82 20.81 13.34 -21.49
CA LEU A 82 21.33 12.01 -21.86
C LEU A 82 20.23 11.06 -22.37
N ASP A 83 19.01 11.14 -21.82
CA ASP A 83 17.86 10.36 -22.29
C ASP A 83 17.39 10.78 -23.67
N ASP A 84 17.34 12.09 -23.94
CA ASP A 84 16.99 12.66 -25.24
C ASP A 84 18.05 12.32 -26.32
N ASP A 85 19.35 12.45 -25.99
CA ASP A 85 20.45 12.03 -26.86
C ASP A 85 20.37 10.52 -27.15
N ARG A 86 20.10 9.72 -26.12
CA ARG A 86 19.91 8.28 -26.26
C ARG A 86 18.73 7.94 -27.19
N ALA A 87 17.60 8.64 -27.06
CA ALA A 87 16.44 8.42 -27.91
C ALA A 87 16.76 8.68 -29.38
N THR A 88 17.51 9.75 -29.68
CA THR A 88 17.95 10.06 -31.05
C THR A 88 18.92 9.03 -31.60
N LEU A 89 19.85 8.55 -30.77
CA LEU A 89 20.82 7.49 -31.16
C LEU A 89 20.12 6.13 -31.38
N VAL A 90 19.12 5.80 -30.59
CA VAL A 90 18.32 4.57 -30.78
C VAL A 90 17.55 4.64 -32.09
N ALA A 91 16.92 5.77 -32.42
CA ALA A 91 16.24 5.96 -33.70
C ALA A 91 17.21 5.85 -34.90
N GLU A 92 18.44 6.40 -34.77
CA GLU A 92 19.49 6.28 -35.80
C GLU A 92 19.97 4.82 -35.92
N LYS A 93 20.15 4.12 -34.81
CA LYS A 93 20.50 2.69 -34.80
C LYS A 93 19.45 1.87 -35.57
N GLU A 94 18.17 2.02 -35.25
CA GLU A 94 17.08 1.29 -35.92
C GLU A 94 16.99 1.60 -37.41
N ARG A 95 17.27 2.86 -37.79
CA ARG A 95 17.34 3.24 -39.18
C ARG A 95 18.48 2.53 -39.91
N LEU A 96 19.69 2.56 -39.35
CA LEU A 96 20.86 1.91 -39.94
C LEU A 96 20.68 0.39 -40.02
N GLU A 97 20.10 -0.24 -38.99
CA GLU A 97 19.80 -1.69 -38.99
C GLU A 97 18.82 -2.06 -40.11
N ARG A 98 17.77 -1.25 -40.34
CA ARG A 98 16.84 -1.45 -41.47
C ARG A 98 17.52 -1.27 -42.79
N GLU A 99 18.33 -0.20 -42.96
CA GLU A 99 19.09 0.05 -44.20
C GLU A 99 20.08 -1.09 -44.47
N ILE A 100 20.84 -1.54 -43.46
CA ILE A 100 21.78 -2.67 -43.63
C ILE A 100 21.03 -3.93 -44.04
N LYS A 101 19.93 -4.28 -43.39
CA LYS A 101 19.11 -5.44 -43.76
C LYS A 101 18.58 -5.39 -45.18
N THR A 102 18.25 -4.19 -45.66
CA THR A 102 17.74 -3.98 -47.04
C THR A 102 18.86 -4.18 -48.06
N TYR A 103 20.08 -3.73 -47.80
CA TYR A 103 21.19 -3.75 -48.74
C TYR A 103 22.13 -4.98 -48.59
N GLU A 104 22.02 -5.73 -47.50
CA GLU A 104 22.84 -6.91 -47.26
C GLU A 104 22.80 -7.98 -48.37
N PRO A 105 21.65 -8.26 -49.04
CA PRO A 105 21.60 -9.21 -50.15
C PRO A 105 22.41 -8.79 -51.36
N TYR A 106 22.67 -7.48 -51.54
CA TYR A 106 23.40 -6.95 -52.70
C TYR A 106 24.91 -6.82 -52.47
N GLY A 107 25.41 -7.17 -51.28
CA GLY A 107 26.83 -7.11 -50.92
C GLY A 107 27.36 -5.68 -50.72
N ASP A 108 28.69 -5.55 -50.55
CA ASP A 108 29.36 -4.29 -50.29
C ASP A 108 29.87 -3.66 -51.59
N PHE A 109 29.03 -2.86 -52.23
CA PHE A 109 29.39 -2.13 -53.44
C PHE A 109 29.53 -0.60 -53.18
N ASP A 110 30.20 0.10 -54.12
CA ASP A 110 30.34 1.56 -54.08
C ASP A 110 29.14 2.24 -54.73
N PRO A 111 28.26 2.94 -53.97
CA PRO A 111 27.10 3.59 -54.54
C PRO A 111 27.43 4.67 -55.56
N VAL A 112 28.59 5.35 -55.41
CA VAL A 112 29.05 6.40 -56.34
C VAL A 112 29.48 5.79 -57.64
N LEU A 113 30.17 4.63 -57.60
CA LEU A 113 30.59 3.91 -58.79
C LEU A 113 29.37 3.29 -59.50
N ALA A 114 28.46 2.69 -58.76
CA ALA A 114 27.21 2.13 -59.27
C ALA A 114 26.36 3.21 -60.00
N LYS A 115 26.25 4.39 -59.42
CA LYS A 115 25.55 5.53 -60.07
C LYS A 115 26.24 5.95 -61.36
N LYS A 116 27.55 6.05 -61.41
CA LYS A 116 28.32 6.39 -62.64
C LYS A 116 28.19 5.35 -63.73
N LEU A 117 28.03 4.07 -63.39
CA LEU A 117 27.81 3.00 -64.37
C LEU A 117 26.37 3.08 -64.94
N LEU A 118 25.36 3.32 -64.10
CA LEU A 118 23.99 3.54 -64.53
C LEU A 118 23.86 4.77 -65.42
N ASP A 119 24.55 5.89 -65.10
CA ASP A 119 24.57 7.13 -65.87
C ASP A 119 25.22 6.92 -67.25
N ARG A 120 26.05 5.88 -67.47
CA ARG A 120 26.64 5.47 -68.73
C ARG A 120 25.83 4.46 -69.52
N GLY A 121 24.62 4.11 -69.04
CA GLY A 121 23.67 3.25 -69.75
C GLY A 121 23.99 1.74 -69.56
N ILE A 122 24.79 1.35 -68.59
CA ILE A 122 25.01 -0.04 -68.26
C ILE A 122 23.83 -0.54 -67.39
N ASP A 123 23.10 -1.52 -67.91
CA ASP A 123 21.97 -2.12 -67.21
C ASP A 123 22.47 -3.05 -66.08
N LEU A 124 22.14 -2.67 -64.82
CA LEU A 124 22.48 -3.40 -63.59
C LEU A 124 21.23 -3.67 -62.79
N ALA A 125 20.05 -3.68 -63.42
CA ALA A 125 18.75 -3.71 -62.75
C ALA A 125 18.54 -4.97 -61.89
N ASP A 126 19.13 -6.11 -62.31
CA ASP A 126 18.99 -7.37 -61.58
C ASP A 126 20.04 -7.55 -60.43
N GLU A 127 21.15 -6.79 -60.46
CA GLU A 127 22.25 -6.91 -59.47
C GLU A 127 22.28 -5.77 -58.45
N LEU A 128 21.53 -4.71 -58.64
CA LEU A 128 21.51 -3.54 -57.79
C LEU A 128 20.11 -3.26 -57.24
N PRO A 129 20.00 -2.70 -56.02
CA PRO A 129 18.72 -2.32 -55.44
C PRO A 129 18.10 -1.16 -56.27
N ALA A 130 16.78 -1.11 -56.36
CA ALA A 130 16.04 -0.05 -57.08
C ALA A 130 16.37 1.36 -56.57
N LYS A 131 16.79 1.50 -55.31
CA LYS A 131 17.29 2.75 -54.72
C LYS A 131 18.70 2.50 -54.17
N LEU A 132 19.68 3.23 -54.67
CA LEU A 132 21.05 3.14 -54.23
C LEU A 132 21.22 3.66 -52.79
N PRO A 133 22.03 2.98 -51.95
CA PRO A 133 22.34 3.46 -50.58
C PRO A 133 23.17 4.74 -50.61
N ALA A 134 23.07 5.55 -49.57
CA ALA A 134 23.86 6.78 -49.43
C ALA A 134 25.36 6.52 -49.21
N MET A 135 25.73 5.34 -48.69
CA MET A 135 27.12 4.94 -48.41
C MET A 135 27.28 3.42 -48.52
N ARG A 136 28.54 2.95 -48.62
CA ARG A 136 28.86 1.52 -48.66
C ARG A 136 28.38 0.77 -47.42
N LEU A 137 28.00 -0.52 -47.59
CA LEU A 137 27.52 -1.37 -46.48
C LEU A 137 28.54 -1.48 -45.35
N GLY A 138 29.83 -1.61 -45.67
CA GLY A 138 30.90 -1.60 -44.65
C GLY A 138 30.94 -0.33 -43.82
N LYS A 139 30.74 0.87 -44.43
CA LYS A 139 30.66 2.13 -43.70
C LYS A 139 29.39 2.25 -42.86
N MET A 140 28.25 1.68 -43.31
CA MET A 140 27.01 1.63 -42.52
C MET A 140 27.20 0.79 -41.25
N ARG A 141 27.85 -0.39 -41.36
CA ARG A 141 28.18 -1.23 -40.24
C ARG A 141 29.13 -0.56 -39.24
N GLU A 142 30.15 0.15 -39.77
CA GLU A 142 31.06 0.93 -38.91
C GLU A 142 30.33 2.08 -38.19
N LYS A 143 29.43 2.77 -38.88
CA LYS A 143 28.59 3.83 -38.30
C LYS A 143 27.66 3.26 -37.24
N LEU A 144 27.02 2.11 -37.50
CA LEU A 144 26.19 1.41 -36.51
C LEU A 144 26.97 1.03 -35.25
N ALA A 145 28.19 0.51 -35.41
CA ALA A 145 29.04 0.18 -34.26
C ALA A 145 29.40 1.41 -33.41
N ARG A 146 29.65 2.56 -34.05
CA ARG A 146 29.89 3.83 -33.33
C ARG A 146 28.64 4.29 -32.58
N VAL A 147 27.47 4.21 -33.19
CA VAL A 147 26.19 4.59 -32.55
C VAL A 147 25.90 3.66 -31.36
N VAL A 148 26.06 2.35 -31.50
CA VAL A 148 25.88 1.37 -30.41
C VAL A 148 26.85 1.65 -29.25
N ASN A 149 28.13 1.95 -29.54
CA ASN A 149 29.10 2.28 -28.52
C ASN A 149 28.75 3.59 -27.79
N ARG A 150 28.24 4.59 -28.52
CA ARG A 150 27.82 5.86 -27.93
C ARG A 150 26.59 5.67 -27.01
N ILE A 151 25.63 4.87 -27.40
CA ILE A 151 24.49 4.49 -26.52
C ILE A 151 25.00 3.82 -25.24
N ALA A 152 25.95 2.90 -25.33
CA ALA A 152 26.52 2.22 -24.16
C ALA A 152 27.26 3.20 -23.23
N VAL A 153 27.98 4.18 -23.78
CA VAL A 153 28.65 5.23 -23.00
C VAL A 153 27.63 6.13 -22.28
N ASP A 154 26.54 6.51 -22.93
CA ASP A 154 25.52 7.37 -22.34
C ASP A 154 24.68 6.61 -21.31
N ASP A 155 24.35 5.34 -21.53
CA ASP A 155 23.76 4.46 -20.53
C ASP A 155 24.67 4.31 -19.29
N ALA A 156 25.99 4.16 -19.47
CA ALA A 156 26.95 4.11 -18.38
C ALA A 156 27.07 5.44 -17.60
N LYS A 157 26.99 6.59 -18.27
CA LYS A 157 26.94 7.91 -17.60
C LYS A 157 25.68 8.05 -16.76
N THR A 158 24.52 7.68 -17.33
CA THR A 158 23.24 7.70 -16.62
C THR A 158 23.26 6.78 -15.39
N ALA A 159 23.83 5.58 -15.51
CA ALA A 159 23.96 4.66 -14.39
C ALA A 159 24.84 5.19 -13.24
N ARG A 160 25.86 6.00 -13.57
CA ARG A 160 26.78 6.64 -12.59
C ARG A 160 26.21 7.90 -11.96
N ALA A 161 25.08 8.43 -12.40
CA ALA A 161 24.48 9.62 -11.82
C ALA A 161 24.09 9.43 -10.35
N ASP A 162 24.26 10.46 -9.52
CA ASP A 162 23.95 10.39 -8.09
C ASP A 162 22.42 10.47 -7.84
N GLU A 163 21.80 9.31 -7.75
CA GLU A 163 20.37 9.17 -7.41
C GLU A 163 20.04 9.77 -6.04
N GLN A 164 20.93 9.61 -5.04
CA GLN A 164 20.67 10.09 -3.68
C GLN A 164 20.66 11.62 -3.63
N ALA A 165 21.54 12.28 -4.40
CA ALA A 165 21.56 13.73 -4.50
C ALA A 165 20.26 14.28 -5.15
N ILE A 166 19.68 13.57 -6.13
CA ILE A 166 18.40 13.94 -6.73
C ILE A 166 17.24 13.70 -5.74
N LEU A 167 17.22 12.54 -5.08
CA LEU A 167 16.20 12.21 -4.08
C LEU A 167 16.23 13.18 -2.89
N ALA A 168 17.39 13.68 -2.50
CA ALA A 168 17.53 14.69 -1.44
C ALA A 168 16.85 16.03 -1.80
N LYS A 169 16.64 16.32 -3.09
CA LYS A 169 15.93 17.53 -3.55
C LYS A 169 14.40 17.37 -3.59
N TYR A 170 13.86 16.15 -3.55
CA TYR A 170 12.41 15.91 -3.63
C TYR A 170 11.60 16.66 -2.57
N PRO A 171 11.99 16.67 -1.28
CA PRO A 171 11.24 17.42 -0.28
C PRO A 171 11.13 18.90 -0.65
N ALA A 172 12.24 19.52 -1.10
CA ALA A 172 12.26 20.93 -1.49
C ALA A 172 11.41 21.21 -2.74
N LEU A 173 11.43 20.31 -3.74
CA LEU A 173 10.59 20.44 -4.94
C LEU A 173 9.09 20.29 -4.62
N ARG A 174 8.74 19.35 -3.76
CA ARG A 174 7.35 19.20 -3.27
C ARG A 174 6.89 20.40 -2.46
N ASP A 175 7.76 20.92 -1.62
CA ASP A 175 7.49 22.14 -0.84
C ASP A 175 7.28 23.35 -1.74
N LYS A 176 8.11 23.51 -2.79
CA LYS A 176 7.96 24.56 -3.79
C LYS A 176 6.61 24.43 -4.51
N MET A 177 6.27 23.24 -4.98
CA MET A 177 4.99 22.99 -5.64
C MET A 177 3.81 23.29 -4.72
N ALA A 178 3.82 22.81 -3.47
CA ALA A 178 2.77 23.07 -2.50
C ALA A 178 2.65 24.56 -2.15
N PHE A 179 3.77 25.30 -2.12
CA PHE A 179 3.76 26.74 -1.88
C PHE A 179 3.16 27.52 -3.05
N GLU A 180 3.52 27.20 -4.29
CA GLU A 180 2.93 27.82 -5.48
C GLU A 180 1.44 27.50 -5.61
N GLN A 181 1.03 26.26 -5.26
CA GLN A 181 -0.40 25.90 -5.18
C GLN A 181 -1.13 26.74 -4.14
N ALA A 182 -0.57 26.90 -2.94
CA ALA A 182 -1.17 27.70 -1.89
C ALA A 182 -1.26 29.18 -2.29
N LYS A 183 -0.24 29.70 -2.98
CA LYS A 183 -0.21 31.06 -3.49
C LYS A 183 -1.30 31.32 -4.54
N GLU A 184 -1.57 30.35 -5.40
CA GLU A 184 -2.62 30.46 -6.42
C GLU A 184 -4.04 30.37 -5.81
N LEU A 185 -4.19 29.55 -4.76
CA LEU A 185 -5.48 29.43 -4.05
C LEU A 185 -5.86 30.67 -3.27
N MET A 186 -4.91 31.55 -2.94
CA MET A 186 -5.23 32.84 -2.33
C MET A 186 -5.92 33.75 -3.35
N SER A 187 -7.24 33.90 -3.20
CA SER A 187 -7.98 34.83 -4.02
C SER A 187 -7.69 36.27 -3.64
N GLU A 188 -7.29 37.09 -4.62
CA GLU A 188 -7.09 38.53 -4.43
C GLU A 188 -8.40 39.28 -4.72
N GLN A 189 -8.85 40.09 -3.75
CA GLN A 189 -10.01 40.96 -3.88
C GLN A 189 -9.59 42.41 -3.55
N GLY A 190 -9.05 43.09 -4.53
CA GLY A 190 -8.51 44.44 -4.34
C GLY A 190 -7.27 44.48 -3.46
N ALA A 191 -7.34 45.12 -2.30
CA ALA A 191 -6.24 45.27 -1.35
C ALA A 191 -6.04 44.07 -0.41
N VAL A 192 -6.93 43.08 -0.43
CA VAL A 192 -6.88 41.94 0.48
C VAL A 192 -6.76 40.63 -0.28
N ALA A 193 -6.10 39.66 0.34
CA ALA A 193 -6.00 38.29 -0.13
C ALA A 193 -6.63 37.35 0.90
N VAL A 194 -7.39 36.36 0.42
CA VAL A 194 -8.13 35.41 1.25
C VAL A 194 -7.68 34.00 0.93
N VAL A 195 -7.41 33.21 1.97
CA VAL A 195 -7.16 31.77 1.85
C VAL A 195 -8.08 30.99 2.78
N SER A 196 -8.73 29.96 2.23
CA SER A 196 -9.61 29.07 2.97
C SER A 196 -8.95 27.72 3.24
N GLY A 197 -9.31 27.08 4.34
CA GLY A 197 -8.78 25.79 4.72
C GLY A 197 -9.44 25.19 5.95
N TRP A 198 -8.85 24.14 6.47
CA TRP A 198 -9.35 23.41 7.64
C TRP A 198 -8.32 23.39 8.75
N ILE A 199 -8.77 23.57 9.98
CA ILE A 199 -7.91 23.56 11.17
C ILE A 199 -8.51 22.66 12.26
N PRO A 200 -7.70 21.80 12.93
CA PRO A 200 -8.13 21.10 14.12
C PRO A 200 -8.44 22.08 15.25
N VAL A 201 -9.56 21.88 15.95
CA VAL A 201 -9.98 22.75 17.09
C VAL A 201 -8.86 22.87 18.14
N SER A 202 -8.07 21.81 18.34
CA SER A 202 -6.94 21.80 19.28
C SER A 202 -5.80 22.78 18.91
N ARG A 203 -5.73 23.25 17.65
CA ARG A 203 -4.68 24.16 17.15
C ARG A 203 -5.18 25.59 16.89
N VAL A 204 -6.46 25.84 17.07
CA VAL A 204 -7.09 27.16 16.84
C VAL A 204 -6.46 28.24 17.70
N SER A 205 -6.23 27.98 18.99
CA SER A 205 -5.62 28.96 19.91
C SER A 205 -4.26 29.46 19.45
N GLY A 206 -3.41 28.54 18.96
CA GLY A 206 -2.09 28.90 18.42
C GLY A 206 -2.18 29.74 17.14
N LEU A 207 -3.12 29.43 16.25
CA LEU A 207 -3.34 30.23 15.04
C LEU A 207 -3.91 31.61 15.38
N THR A 208 -4.85 31.71 16.34
CA THR A 208 -5.44 32.98 16.73
C THR A 208 -4.41 33.95 17.37
N SER A 209 -3.46 33.41 18.16
CA SER A 209 -2.37 34.24 18.67
C SER A 209 -1.47 34.77 17.54
N SER A 210 -1.08 33.91 16.62
CA SER A 210 -0.26 34.29 15.47
C SER A 210 -0.99 35.26 14.52
N ALA A 211 -2.31 35.12 14.38
CA ALA A 211 -3.10 36.02 13.57
C ALA A 211 -3.13 37.45 14.15
N ARG A 212 -3.24 37.59 15.49
CA ARG A 212 -3.16 38.89 16.18
C ARG A 212 -1.77 39.53 15.99
N ASP A 213 -0.72 38.75 16.16
CA ASP A 213 0.66 39.23 16.01
C ASP A 213 0.99 39.68 14.59
N CYS A 214 0.33 39.10 13.60
CA CYS A 214 0.55 39.36 12.17
C CYS A 214 -0.49 40.29 11.55
N GLY A 215 -1.54 40.71 12.29
CA GLY A 215 -2.62 41.56 11.79
C GLY A 215 -3.53 40.86 10.77
N TRP A 216 -3.70 39.54 10.86
CA TRP A 216 -4.61 38.80 9.98
C TRP A 216 -6.04 38.86 10.48
N GLY A 217 -6.99 39.01 9.54
CA GLY A 217 -8.39 38.73 9.79
C GLY A 217 -8.65 37.22 9.79
N LEU A 218 -9.40 36.72 10.75
CA LEU A 218 -9.66 35.31 10.94
C LEU A 218 -11.14 35.06 11.14
N LEU A 219 -11.75 34.28 10.24
CA LEU A 219 -13.12 33.81 10.38
C LEU A 219 -13.06 32.28 10.58
N LEU A 220 -13.62 31.84 11.69
CA LEU A 220 -13.69 30.40 12.02
C LEU A 220 -15.18 30.02 12.11
N ARG A 221 -15.56 28.93 11.46
CA ARG A 221 -16.89 28.36 11.51
C ARG A 221 -16.84 26.83 11.61
N ASP A 222 -17.87 26.25 12.16
CA ASP A 222 -18.04 24.81 12.12
C ASP A 222 -18.39 24.35 10.69
N PRO A 223 -18.10 23.10 10.33
CA PRO A 223 -18.45 22.55 9.02
C PRO A 223 -19.94 22.69 8.73
N ALA A 224 -20.29 23.17 7.53
CA ALA A 224 -21.68 23.22 7.08
C ALA A 224 -22.17 21.85 6.61
N GLU A 225 -23.49 21.64 6.58
CA GLU A 225 -24.09 20.44 6.02
C GLU A 225 -23.69 20.27 4.54
N GLY A 226 -23.09 19.11 4.23
CA GLY A 226 -22.58 18.79 2.88
C GLY A 226 -21.11 19.12 2.65
N GLU A 227 -20.42 19.79 3.55
CA GLU A 227 -18.96 19.93 3.50
C GLU A 227 -18.28 18.66 4.02
N THR A 228 -17.21 18.27 3.37
CA THR A 228 -16.40 17.10 3.74
C THR A 228 -15.05 17.55 4.30
N PRO A 229 -14.91 17.77 5.62
CA PRO A 229 -13.62 18.14 6.21
C PRO A 229 -12.59 17.02 6.11
N PRO A 230 -11.28 17.35 6.11
CA PRO A 230 -10.23 16.33 6.18
C PRO A 230 -10.25 15.60 7.52
N THR A 231 -10.00 14.31 7.51
CA THR A 231 -10.02 13.49 8.71
C THR A 231 -8.65 13.42 9.36
N LEU A 232 -8.54 13.87 10.60
CA LEU A 232 -7.38 13.68 11.47
C LEU A 232 -7.72 12.64 12.54
N ILE A 233 -7.06 11.48 12.47
CA ILE A 233 -7.22 10.42 13.46
C ILE A 233 -6.11 10.56 14.49
N GLU A 234 -6.48 10.73 15.76
CA GLU A 234 -5.56 10.65 16.89
C GLU A 234 -5.94 9.48 17.80
N PRO A 235 -5.48 8.26 17.48
CA PRO A 235 -5.78 7.09 18.28
C PRO A 235 -5.06 7.12 19.63
N PRO A 236 -5.55 6.38 20.64
CA PRO A 236 -4.87 6.19 21.93
C PRO A 236 -3.41 5.74 21.74
N LYS A 237 -2.54 6.05 22.70
CA LYS A 237 -1.08 5.85 22.57
C LYS A 237 -0.71 4.40 22.20
N PHE A 238 -1.45 3.41 22.71
CA PHE A 238 -1.16 1.98 22.47
C PHE A 238 -1.56 1.48 21.08
N VAL A 239 -2.54 2.13 20.40
CA VAL A 239 -2.95 1.81 19.03
C VAL A 239 -2.47 2.82 17.98
N ARG A 240 -1.70 3.83 18.39
CA ARG A 240 -1.16 4.83 17.47
C ARG A 240 -0.45 4.25 16.22
N PRO A 241 0.24 3.08 16.29
CA PRO A 241 0.84 2.46 15.12
C PRO A 241 -0.13 2.09 14.00
N VAL A 242 -1.43 1.91 14.28
CA VAL A 242 -2.43 1.60 13.26
C VAL A 242 -2.59 2.71 12.21
N LYS A 243 -2.27 3.96 12.60
CA LYS A 243 -2.28 5.10 11.66
C LYS A 243 -1.37 4.87 10.45
N VAL A 244 -0.20 4.29 10.68
CA VAL A 244 0.75 3.97 9.60
C VAL A 244 0.19 2.86 8.69
N LEU A 245 -0.59 1.94 9.25
CA LEU A 245 -1.29 0.93 8.45
C LEU A 245 -2.39 1.56 7.57
N PHE A 246 -3.20 2.47 8.11
CA PHE A 246 -4.21 3.19 7.32
C PHE A 246 -3.59 4.05 6.22
N GLU A 247 -2.50 4.76 6.52
CA GLU A 247 -1.74 5.53 5.53
C GLU A 247 -1.13 4.64 4.45
N GLY A 248 -0.60 3.47 4.83
CA GLY A 248 -0.03 2.48 3.91
C GLY A 248 -1.07 1.80 3.01
N LEU A 249 -2.30 1.62 3.50
CA LEU A 249 -3.43 1.09 2.74
C LEU A 249 -4.16 2.18 1.93
N GLY A 250 -3.84 3.46 2.16
CA GLY A 250 -4.51 4.59 1.51
C GLY A 250 -5.98 4.77 1.91
N ILE A 251 -6.37 4.29 3.11
CA ILE A 251 -7.74 4.37 3.62
C ILE A 251 -7.85 5.41 4.74
N ALA A 252 -8.94 6.18 4.72
CA ALA A 252 -9.30 7.10 5.80
C ALA A 252 -10.82 7.05 6.01
N PRO A 253 -11.31 6.93 7.25
CA PRO A 253 -12.73 7.05 7.51
C PRO A 253 -13.20 8.47 7.19
N ALA A 254 -14.47 8.63 6.85
CA ALA A 254 -15.06 9.95 6.68
C ALA A 254 -15.09 10.71 8.00
N TYR A 255 -15.21 12.03 7.93
CA TYR A 255 -15.15 12.90 9.11
C TYR A 255 -16.24 12.58 10.15
N ASP A 256 -17.44 12.22 9.69
CA ASP A 256 -18.60 11.92 10.55
C ASP A 256 -18.63 10.47 11.04
N GLU A 257 -17.66 9.66 10.64
CA GLU A 257 -17.59 8.26 11.02
C GLU A 257 -16.93 8.06 12.40
N ALA A 258 -17.12 6.88 12.98
CA ALA A 258 -16.50 6.54 14.25
C ALA A 258 -15.02 6.14 14.07
N ASP A 259 -14.19 6.48 15.05
CA ASP A 259 -12.80 6.00 15.11
C ASP A 259 -12.74 4.50 15.45
N VAL A 260 -12.47 3.69 14.45
CA VAL A 260 -12.34 2.22 14.57
C VAL A 260 -10.92 1.73 14.79
N SER A 261 -9.99 2.61 15.13
CA SER A 261 -8.56 2.27 15.28
C SER A 261 -8.32 1.11 16.27
N VAL A 262 -9.04 1.09 17.39
CA VAL A 262 -8.87 0.07 18.43
C VAL A 262 -9.36 -1.31 17.96
N PRO A 263 -10.64 -1.51 17.56
CA PRO A 263 -11.09 -2.81 17.10
C PRO A 263 -10.34 -3.26 15.84
N PHE A 264 -10.04 -2.34 14.93
CA PHE A 264 -9.25 -2.65 13.75
C PHE A 264 -7.90 -3.26 14.13
N MET A 265 -7.15 -2.65 15.04
CA MET A 265 -5.85 -3.17 15.49
C MET A 265 -5.98 -4.55 16.14
N CYS A 266 -6.98 -4.75 17.00
CA CYS A 266 -7.18 -6.02 17.71
C CYS A 266 -7.51 -7.16 16.74
N TYR A 267 -8.55 -6.99 15.91
CA TYR A 267 -8.98 -8.03 14.98
C TYR A 267 -7.99 -8.24 13.84
N PHE A 268 -7.37 -7.16 13.33
CA PHE A 268 -6.34 -7.30 12.31
C PHE A 268 -5.13 -8.08 12.81
N SER A 269 -4.68 -7.85 14.05
CA SER A 269 -3.58 -8.62 14.65
C SER A 269 -3.93 -10.10 14.78
N LEU A 270 -5.17 -10.41 15.15
CA LEU A 270 -5.66 -11.78 15.25
C LEU A 270 -5.73 -12.45 13.86
N PHE A 271 -6.30 -11.74 12.87
CA PHE A 271 -6.38 -12.26 11.49
C PHE A 271 -5.00 -12.44 10.87
N PHE A 272 -4.09 -11.51 11.12
CA PHE A 272 -2.70 -11.63 10.71
C PHE A 272 -2.08 -12.93 11.24
N ALA A 273 -2.23 -13.17 12.54
CA ALA A 273 -1.70 -14.36 13.20
C ALA A 273 -2.28 -15.66 12.63
N MET A 274 -3.59 -15.70 12.41
CA MET A 274 -4.28 -16.88 11.88
C MET A 274 -3.96 -17.15 10.40
N LEU A 275 -3.80 -16.11 9.58
CA LEU A 275 -3.48 -16.25 8.15
C LEU A 275 -2.02 -16.67 7.92
N VAL A 276 -1.07 -16.18 8.72
CA VAL A 276 0.30 -16.70 8.71
C VAL A 276 0.33 -18.14 9.21
N GLY A 277 -0.45 -18.43 10.26
CA GLY A 277 -0.73 -19.76 10.78
C GLY A 277 0.44 -20.47 11.45
N ASP A 278 1.66 -19.90 11.45
CA ASP A 278 2.89 -20.58 11.87
C ASP A 278 3.78 -19.71 12.77
N GLY A 279 4.05 -20.21 13.98
CA GLY A 279 4.88 -19.51 14.97
C GLY A 279 6.33 -19.32 14.55
N GLY A 280 6.87 -20.21 13.69
CA GLY A 280 8.22 -20.09 13.15
C GLY A 280 8.37 -18.87 12.27
N TYR A 281 7.40 -18.60 11.41
CA TYR A 281 7.38 -17.35 10.62
C TYR A 281 7.19 -16.12 11.51
N GLY A 282 6.36 -16.22 12.56
CA GLY A 282 6.26 -15.18 13.57
C GLY A 282 7.59 -14.85 14.24
N ALA A 283 8.40 -15.87 14.55
CA ALA A 283 9.74 -15.69 15.12
C ALA A 283 10.72 -15.04 14.13
N ILE A 284 10.66 -15.38 12.84
CA ILE A 284 11.44 -14.70 11.78
C ILE A 284 11.07 -13.22 11.71
N ILE A 285 9.76 -12.89 11.65
CA ILE A 285 9.28 -11.49 11.62
C ILE A 285 9.78 -10.75 12.86
N LEU A 286 9.72 -11.37 14.05
CA LEU A 286 10.20 -10.78 15.30
C LEU A 286 11.71 -10.51 15.24
N ALA A 287 12.50 -11.48 14.78
CA ALA A 287 13.95 -11.33 14.65
C ALA A 287 14.33 -10.18 13.71
N LEU A 288 13.68 -10.09 12.54
CA LEU A 288 13.87 -8.99 11.59
C LEU A 288 13.46 -7.65 12.20
N THR A 289 12.37 -7.63 12.96
CA THR A 289 11.89 -6.42 13.65
C THR A 289 12.85 -5.98 14.74
N LEU A 290 13.39 -6.89 15.54
CA LEU A 290 14.40 -6.60 16.56
C LEU A 290 15.71 -6.10 15.94
N PHE A 291 16.12 -6.67 14.80
CA PHE A 291 17.24 -6.14 14.02
C PHE A 291 16.96 -4.70 13.53
N GLY A 292 15.75 -4.44 13.02
CA GLY A 292 15.27 -3.11 12.67
C GLY A 292 15.31 -2.13 13.86
N TRP A 293 14.88 -2.58 15.05
CA TRP A 293 14.97 -1.79 16.28
C TRP A 293 16.42 -1.41 16.64
N ARG A 294 17.36 -2.38 16.57
CA ARG A 294 18.78 -2.11 16.81
C ARG A 294 19.35 -1.08 15.84
N LYS A 295 19.00 -1.21 14.54
CA LYS A 295 19.41 -0.25 13.50
C LYS A 295 18.80 1.14 13.74
N HIS A 296 17.51 1.18 14.08
CA HIS A 296 16.79 2.41 14.39
C HIS A 296 17.36 3.14 15.61
N LEU A 297 17.64 2.44 16.70
CA LEU A 297 18.26 3.02 17.90
C LEU A 297 19.65 3.60 17.62
N ARG A 298 20.47 2.91 16.82
CA ARG A 298 21.78 3.40 16.37
C ARG A 298 21.67 4.62 15.44
N ALA A 299 20.69 4.65 14.55
CA ALA A 299 20.47 5.76 13.63
C ALA A 299 19.85 6.98 14.34
N SER A 300 18.93 6.77 15.28
CA SER A 300 18.28 7.85 16.03
C SER A 300 19.24 8.66 16.89
N SER A 301 20.36 8.07 17.31
CA SER A 301 21.44 8.82 18.00
C SER A 301 22.25 9.74 17.08
N LYS A 302 22.12 9.58 15.75
CA LYS A 302 22.88 10.35 14.73
C LYS A 302 21.99 11.25 13.84
N ALA A 303 20.67 11.11 13.87
CA ALA A 303 19.78 11.76 12.91
C ALA A 303 19.08 13.00 13.49
N GLN A 304 19.11 14.10 12.74
CA GLN A 304 18.45 15.37 13.05
C GLN A 304 16.98 15.49 12.55
N GLY A 305 16.39 14.45 11.95
CA GLY A 305 15.04 14.51 11.37
C GLY A 305 13.98 13.78 12.22
N LYS A 306 13.16 14.52 12.99
CA LYS A 306 12.17 13.95 13.91
C LYS A 306 11.03 13.19 13.20
N GLY A 307 10.59 13.59 12.02
CA GLY A 307 9.42 13.02 11.33
C GLY A 307 9.61 11.58 10.84
N GLN A 308 10.71 11.28 10.13
CA GLN A 308 11.03 9.92 9.65
C GLN A 308 11.27 8.94 10.80
N VAL A 309 11.87 9.41 11.89
CA VAL A 309 12.11 8.60 13.10
C VAL A 309 10.80 8.08 13.71
N VAL A 310 9.75 8.90 13.73
CA VAL A 310 8.44 8.52 14.28
C VAL A 310 7.74 7.48 13.42
N VAL A 311 7.76 7.62 12.09
CA VAL A 311 7.13 6.67 11.16
C VAL A 311 7.79 5.30 11.25
N VAL A 312 9.13 5.25 11.19
CA VAL A 312 9.88 3.98 11.32
C VAL A 312 9.62 3.30 12.66
N ARG A 313 9.56 4.07 13.75
CA ARG A 313 9.22 3.54 15.07
C ARG A 313 7.83 2.92 15.11
N SER A 314 6.84 3.58 14.50
CA SER A 314 5.46 3.08 14.47
C SER A 314 5.34 1.77 13.69
N TRP A 315 6.03 1.65 12.53
CA TRP A 315 6.12 0.40 11.79
C TRP A 315 6.76 -0.73 12.60
N LEU A 316 7.84 -0.45 13.33
CA LEU A 316 8.51 -1.45 14.17
C LEU A 316 7.62 -1.93 15.31
N VAL A 317 6.88 -1.02 15.96
CA VAL A 317 5.88 -1.40 16.98
C VAL A 317 4.79 -2.28 16.37
N LEU A 318 4.25 -1.91 15.22
CA LEU A 318 3.21 -2.66 14.53
C LEU A 318 3.67 -4.09 14.22
N MET A 319 4.86 -4.22 13.61
CA MET A 319 5.46 -5.52 13.29
C MET A 319 5.77 -6.35 14.55
N THR A 320 6.16 -5.71 15.66
CA THR A 320 6.34 -6.39 16.95
C THR A 320 5.03 -6.98 17.45
N VAL A 321 3.92 -6.23 17.39
CA VAL A 321 2.60 -6.73 17.81
C VAL A 321 2.16 -7.90 16.94
N PHE A 322 2.30 -7.79 15.62
CA PHE A 322 1.90 -8.84 14.68
C PHE A 322 2.74 -10.10 14.84
N SER A 323 4.05 -9.96 15.03
CA SER A 323 4.93 -11.11 15.24
C SER A 323 4.62 -11.83 16.56
N LEU A 324 4.38 -11.08 17.65
CA LEU A 324 4.00 -11.67 18.93
C LEU A 324 2.64 -12.38 18.86
N ALA A 325 1.65 -11.78 18.19
CA ALA A 325 0.36 -12.43 17.95
C ALA A 325 0.52 -13.73 17.17
N THR A 326 1.38 -13.74 16.13
CA THR A 326 1.65 -14.93 15.31
C THR A 326 2.37 -16.01 16.11
N ILE A 327 3.34 -15.66 16.94
CA ILE A 327 4.01 -16.61 17.84
C ILE A 327 3.01 -17.21 18.83
N ALA A 328 2.15 -16.38 19.43
CA ALA A 328 1.11 -16.85 20.34
C ALA A 328 0.14 -17.82 19.63
N TRP A 329 -0.28 -17.50 18.40
CA TRP A 329 -1.11 -18.39 17.60
C TRP A 329 -0.40 -19.71 17.29
N GLY A 330 0.86 -19.66 16.82
CA GLY A 330 1.68 -20.84 16.56
C GLY A 330 1.89 -21.73 17.80
N ALA A 331 2.00 -21.14 18.98
CA ALA A 331 2.06 -21.88 20.24
C ALA A 331 0.71 -22.55 20.58
N LEU A 332 -0.42 -21.86 20.36
CA LEU A 332 -1.76 -22.40 20.59
C LEU A 332 -2.12 -23.53 19.61
N SER A 333 -1.72 -23.43 18.36
CA SER A 333 -1.95 -24.42 17.31
C SER A 333 -0.85 -25.47 17.18
N ASN A 334 0.27 -25.28 17.89
CA ASN A 334 1.49 -26.10 17.81
C ASN A 334 2.05 -26.23 16.40
N THR A 335 2.13 -25.13 15.67
CA THR A 335 2.66 -25.07 14.30
C THR A 335 3.94 -24.24 14.26
N TRP A 336 5.06 -24.90 13.93
CA TRP A 336 6.39 -24.30 13.87
C TRP A 336 7.12 -24.78 12.61
N PHE A 337 7.19 -23.95 11.59
CA PHE A 337 7.71 -24.31 10.25
C PHE A 337 7.03 -25.54 9.66
N GLY A 338 5.71 -25.66 9.82
CA GLY A 338 4.92 -26.81 9.35
C GLY A 338 5.12 -28.09 10.17
N ALA A 339 5.77 -28.04 11.32
CA ALA A 339 5.95 -29.16 12.23
C ALA A 339 5.43 -28.82 13.64
N GLY A 340 5.03 -29.84 14.40
CA GLY A 340 4.62 -29.67 15.80
C GLY A 340 5.79 -29.92 16.76
N LEU A 341 5.81 -29.16 17.89
CA LEU A 341 6.77 -29.39 18.97
C LEU A 341 6.27 -30.50 19.88
N PRO A 342 7.08 -31.54 20.17
CA PRO A 342 6.63 -32.69 20.96
C PRO A 342 6.10 -32.33 22.35
N TRP A 343 6.71 -31.35 23.02
CA TRP A 343 6.32 -30.94 24.39
C TRP A 343 5.05 -30.12 24.46
N CYS A 344 4.56 -29.56 23.33
CA CYS A 344 3.28 -28.85 23.25
C CYS A 344 2.13 -29.73 22.79
N ALA A 345 2.40 -30.95 22.32
CA ALA A 345 1.40 -31.85 21.73
C ALA A 345 0.27 -32.21 22.69
N ASP A 346 0.54 -32.26 23.99
CA ASP A 346 -0.42 -32.63 25.04
C ASP A 346 -1.28 -31.48 25.55
N TRP A 347 -1.03 -30.25 25.09
CA TRP A 347 -1.84 -29.11 25.54
C TRP A 347 -3.30 -29.25 25.10
N PRO A 348 -4.27 -28.94 25.98
CA PRO A 348 -5.70 -29.05 25.67
C PRO A 348 -6.11 -28.26 24.42
N THR A 349 -5.52 -27.06 24.25
CA THR A 349 -5.76 -26.19 23.09
C THR A 349 -5.29 -26.82 21.78
N VAL A 350 -4.10 -27.44 21.80
CA VAL A 350 -3.52 -28.13 20.65
C VAL A 350 -4.35 -29.34 20.26
N LYS A 351 -4.77 -30.16 21.23
CA LYS A 351 -5.66 -31.30 20.98
C LYS A 351 -7.02 -30.87 20.42
N TRP A 352 -7.56 -29.75 20.91
CA TRP A 352 -8.83 -29.23 20.44
C TRP A 352 -8.74 -28.64 19.03
N LEU A 353 -7.71 -27.86 18.74
CA LEU A 353 -7.47 -27.26 17.41
C LEU A 353 -7.00 -28.30 16.37
N GLY A 354 -6.26 -29.31 16.81
CA GLY A 354 -5.70 -30.38 15.97
C GLY A 354 -6.68 -31.49 15.62
N ASP A 355 -7.99 -31.30 15.84
CA ASP A 355 -9.01 -32.25 15.44
C ASP A 355 -8.90 -32.55 13.92
N PRO A 356 -8.76 -33.84 13.52
CA PRO A 356 -8.62 -34.23 12.11
C PRO A 356 -9.80 -33.81 11.23
N SER A 357 -10.99 -33.58 11.81
CA SER A 357 -12.18 -33.09 11.09
C SER A 357 -12.14 -31.59 10.81
N TYR A 358 -11.19 -30.86 11.37
CA TYR A 358 -11.06 -29.38 11.31
C TYR A 358 -12.29 -28.61 11.80
N LYS A 359 -13.30 -29.29 12.35
CA LYS A 359 -14.56 -28.67 12.81
C LYS A 359 -14.32 -27.63 13.89
N ASN A 360 -13.45 -27.92 14.85
CA ASN A 360 -13.13 -27.02 15.94
C ASN A 360 -12.45 -25.74 15.47
N MET A 361 -11.58 -25.85 14.46
CA MET A 361 -10.92 -24.68 13.85
C MET A 361 -11.93 -23.83 13.07
N MET A 362 -12.82 -24.44 12.29
CA MET A 362 -13.89 -23.72 11.59
C MET A 362 -14.85 -23.06 12.59
N PHE A 363 -15.23 -23.75 13.67
CA PHE A 363 -16.03 -23.18 14.75
C PHE A 363 -15.39 -21.92 15.33
N LEU A 364 -14.09 -21.98 15.62
CA LEU A 364 -13.34 -20.83 16.13
C LEU A 364 -13.37 -19.66 15.14
N CYS A 365 -13.13 -19.91 13.86
CA CYS A 365 -13.16 -18.87 12.82
C CYS A 365 -14.54 -18.21 12.69
N PHE A 366 -15.62 -18.99 12.69
CA PHE A 366 -16.97 -18.43 12.65
C PHE A 366 -17.31 -17.67 13.93
N THR A 367 -16.85 -18.14 15.09
CA THR A 367 -17.06 -17.47 16.38
C THR A 367 -16.32 -16.12 16.42
N ILE A 368 -15.08 -16.08 15.95
CA ILE A 368 -14.32 -14.82 15.82
C ILE A 368 -15.02 -13.90 14.82
N GLY A 369 -15.45 -14.43 13.67
CA GLY A 369 -16.12 -13.66 12.64
C GLY A 369 -17.41 -13.03 13.14
N VAL A 370 -18.30 -13.85 13.74
CA VAL A 370 -19.56 -13.31 14.26
C VAL A 370 -19.34 -12.34 15.42
N SER A 371 -18.32 -12.57 16.28
CA SER A 371 -17.99 -11.63 17.35
C SER A 371 -17.56 -10.27 16.79
N HIS A 372 -16.81 -10.28 15.69
CA HIS A 372 -16.37 -9.07 15.00
C HIS A 372 -17.55 -8.27 14.40
N LEU A 373 -18.45 -8.96 13.69
CA LEU A 373 -19.63 -8.34 13.08
C LEU A 373 -20.65 -7.88 14.14
N MET A 374 -20.89 -8.71 15.17
CA MET A 374 -21.78 -8.34 16.28
C MET A 374 -21.24 -7.15 17.06
N PHE A 375 -19.93 -7.08 17.27
CA PHE A 375 -19.29 -5.93 17.91
C PHE A 375 -19.62 -4.63 17.16
N ALA A 376 -19.58 -4.63 15.83
CA ALA A 376 -19.94 -3.46 15.01
C ALA A 376 -21.41 -3.04 15.24
N ARG A 377 -22.34 -4.00 15.23
CA ARG A 377 -23.79 -3.73 15.43
C ARG A 377 -24.10 -3.31 16.86
N ILE A 378 -23.54 -3.97 17.86
CA ILE A 378 -23.72 -3.62 19.27
C ILE A 378 -23.18 -2.22 19.54
N TRP A 379 -22.00 -1.89 19.01
CA TRP A 379 -21.44 -0.55 19.13
C TRP A 379 -22.37 0.51 18.52
N ASN A 380 -22.93 0.27 17.32
CA ASN A 380 -23.90 1.16 16.73
C ASN A 380 -25.15 1.31 17.60
N GLY A 381 -25.65 0.20 18.17
CA GLY A 381 -26.77 0.20 19.11
C GLY A 381 -26.50 1.06 20.35
N ILE A 382 -25.33 0.88 20.97
CA ILE A 382 -24.92 1.68 22.15
C ILE A 382 -24.76 3.16 21.78
N SER A 383 -24.18 3.48 20.63
CA SER A 383 -24.01 4.87 20.17
C SER A 383 -25.33 5.56 19.88
N ALA A 384 -26.36 4.82 19.52
CA ALA A 384 -27.71 5.32 19.21
C ALA A 384 -28.73 5.04 20.34
N ILE A 385 -28.29 4.85 21.59
CA ILE A 385 -29.15 4.40 22.69
C ILE A 385 -30.33 5.34 22.98
N ASN A 386 -30.16 6.62 22.69
CA ASN A 386 -31.18 7.66 22.88
C ASN A 386 -32.16 7.73 21.68
N ASP A 387 -31.91 7.00 20.60
CA ASP A 387 -32.74 6.96 19.40
C ASP A 387 -33.40 5.58 19.25
N ARG A 388 -34.61 5.53 18.69
CA ARG A 388 -35.29 4.28 18.32
C ARG A 388 -34.48 3.39 17.37
N ARG A 389 -33.49 3.95 16.70
CA ARG A 389 -32.54 3.23 15.84
C ARG A 389 -31.72 2.17 16.58
N CYS A 390 -31.54 2.32 17.91
CA CYS A 390 -30.78 1.35 18.71
C CYS A 390 -31.42 -0.06 18.65
N LEU A 391 -32.76 -0.14 18.69
CA LEU A 391 -33.48 -1.42 18.61
C LEU A 391 -33.20 -2.16 17.29
N GLY A 392 -33.11 -1.43 16.17
CA GLY A 392 -32.77 -2.04 14.88
C GLY A 392 -31.35 -2.60 14.85
N GLN A 393 -30.39 -1.92 15.48
CA GLN A 393 -29.01 -2.42 15.52
C GLN A 393 -28.88 -3.69 16.39
N PHE A 394 -29.56 -3.74 17.54
CA PHE A 394 -29.62 -4.95 18.36
C PHE A 394 -30.38 -6.10 17.65
N ALA A 395 -31.46 -5.77 16.92
CA ALA A 395 -32.15 -6.76 16.09
C ALA A 395 -31.25 -7.32 14.98
N TRP A 396 -30.42 -6.49 14.32
CA TRP A 396 -29.42 -6.98 13.38
C TRP A 396 -28.37 -7.89 14.06
N ALA A 397 -27.97 -7.60 15.30
CA ALA A 397 -27.10 -8.51 16.04
C ALA A 397 -27.78 -9.85 16.33
N GLY A 398 -29.10 -9.86 16.59
CA GLY A 398 -29.89 -11.10 16.72
C GLY A 398 -29.95 -11.92 15.42
N ILE A 399 -30.10 -11.25 14.26
CA ILE A 399 -30.03 -11.89 12.94
C ILE A 399 -28.64 -12.51 12.71
N LEU A 400 -27.56 -11.79 13.01
CA LEU A 400 -26.18 -12.29 12.91
C LEU A 400 -25.95 -13.52 13.76
N PHE A 401 -26.48 -13.54 14.99
CA PHE A 401 -26.36 -14.69 15.88
C PHE A 401 -27.12 -15.92 15.35
N PHE A 402 -28.28 -15.70 14.74
CA PHE A 402 -29.01 -16.77 14.07
C PHE A 402 -28.26 -17.30 12.84
N MET A 403 -27.67 -16.41 12.02
CA MET A 403 -26.87 -16.81 10.86
C MET A 403 -25.61 -17.58 11.27
N TYR A 404 -24.99 -17.22 12.38
CA TYR A 404 -23.89 -17.98 12.96
C TYR A 404 -24.30 -19.42 13.29
N TRP A 405 -25.49 -19.61 13.89
CA TRP A 405 -25.99 -20.94 14.25
C TRP A 405 -26.27 -21.76 12.99
N ILE A 406 -26.92 -21.16 12.01
CA ILE A 406 -27.18 -21.82 10.70
C ILE A 406 -25.84 -22.26 10.09
N THR A 407 -24.86 -21.39 10.02
CA THR A 407 -23.56 -21.70 9.42
C THR A 407 -22.91 -22.91 10.11
N ASN A 408 -22.88 -22.94 11.43
CA ASN A 408 -22.32 -24.05 12.19
C ASN A 408 -23.12 -25.36 12.03
N THR A 409 -24.43 -25.26 11.82
CA THR A 409 -25.29 -26.44 11.53
C THR A 409 -25.05 -26.96 10.12
N ILE A 410 -24.94 -26.09 9.10
CA ILE A 410 -24.64 -26.48 7.71
C ILE A 410 -23.29 -27.18 7.61
N VAL A 411 -22.28 -26.68 8.30
CA VAL A 411 -20.92 -27.27 8.33
C VAL A 411 -20.90 -28.58 9.15
N GLY A 412 -21.99 -28.90 9.87
CA GLY A 412 -22.08 -30.12 10.70
C GLY A 412 -21.29 -30.07 11.99
N ILE A 413 -21.06 -28.86 12.52
CA ILE A 413 -20.44 -28.62 13.83
C ILE A 413 -21.50 -28.82 14.91
N PHE A 414 -22.68 -28.23 14.73
CA PHE A 414 -23.83 -28.43 15.61
C PHE A 414 -24.72 -29.55 15.06
N THR A 415 -24.71 -30.71 15.73
CA THR A 415 -25.48 -31.91 15.32
C THR A 415 -26.92 -31.94 15.84
N GLY A 416 -27.24 -31.07 16.82
CA GLY A 416 -28.58 -31.01 17.45
C GLY A 416 -29.61 -30.17 16.70
N GLY A 417 -29.31 -29.67 15.50
CA GLY A 417 -30.19 -28.76 14.77
C GLY A 417 -30.29 -27.36 15.38
N ILE A 418 -31.25 -26.56 14.90
CA ILE A 418 -31.42 -25.17 15.38
C ILE A 418 -32.47 -25.19 16.52
N PRO A 419 -32.14 -24.71 17.73
CA PRO A 419 -33.08 -24.63 18.84
C PRO A 419 -34.27 -23.74 18.52
N VAL A 420 -35.47 -24.13 18.99
CA VAL A 420 -36.72 -23.41 18.70
C VAL A 420 -36.68 -21.94 19.14
N TRP A 421 -36.04 -21.62 20.27
CA TRP A 421 -35.91 -20.24 20.77
C TRP A 421 -35.15 -19.31 19.80
N LEU A 422 -34.25 -19.87 19.01
CA LEU A 422 -33.51 -19.11 18.00
C LEU A 422 -34.40 -18.66 16.83
N TYR A 423 -35.37 -19.45 16.43
CA TYR A 423 -36.36 -19.04 15.43
C TYR A 423 -37.24 -17.89 15.98
N VAL A 424 -37.55 -17.92 17.28
CA VAL A 424 -38.26 -16.81 17.92
C VAL A 424 -37.39 -15.53 17.93
N VAL A 425 -36.12 -15.65 18.33
CA VAL A 425 -35.17 -14.51 18.28
C VAL A 425 -35.05 -13.93 16.86
N PHE A 426 -34.91 -14.81 15.86
CA PHE A 426 -34.83 -14.38 14.47
C PHE A 426 -36.13 -13.71 14.02
N GLY A 427 -37.29 -14.27 14.31
CA GLY A 427 -38.59 -13.70 13.95
C GLY A 427 -38.82 -12.33 14.55
N VAL A 428 -38.56 -12.16 15.87
CA VAL A 428 -38.65 -10.86 16.56
C VAL A 428 -37.66 -9.86 15.97
N SER A 429 -36.42 -10.27 15.74
CA SER A 429 -35.39 -9.42 15.16
C SER A 429 -35.76 -9.00 13.74
N PHE A 430 -36.22 -9.91 12.90
CA PHE A 430 -36.63 -9.63 11.53
C PHE A 430 -37.81 -8.65 11.48
N VAL A 431 -38.84 -8.86 12.30
CA VAL A 431 -40.00 -7.95 12.41
C VAL A 431 -39.55 -6.57 12.89
N THR A 432 -38.66 -6.49 13.88
CA THR A 432 -38.16 -5.21 14.40
C THR A 432 -37.43 -4.43 13.30
N VAL A 433 -36.54 -5.07 12.54
CA VAL A 433 -35.83 -4.42 11.43
C VAL A 433 -36.81 -4.02 10.33
N PHE A 434 -37.75 -4.89 9.98
CA PHE A 434 -38.78 -4.62 8.97
C PHE A 434 -39.65 -3.38 9.31
N LEU A 435 -40.05 -3.25 10.58
CA LEU A 435 -40.81 -2.09 11.05
C LEU A 435 -40.03 -0.78 11.02
N GLN A 436 -38.70 -0.85 11.23
CA GLN A 436 -37.84 0.33 11.20
C GLN A 436 -37.38 0.72 9.79
N SER A 437 -37.31 -0.22 8.86
CA SER A 437 -36.93 0.03 7.47
C SER A 437 -37.98 0.85 6.74
N LYS A 438 -37.54 1.74 5.84
CA LYS A 438 -38.42 2.66 5.09
C LYS A 438 -38.30 2.43 3.58
N GLY A 439 -39.41 2.59 2.86
CA GLY A 439 -39.43 2.59 1.40
C GLY A 439 -38.79 1.34 0.78
N ILE A 440 -37.83 1.55 -0.10
CA ILE A 440 -37.11 0.52 -0.86
C ILE A 440 -36.34 -0.45 0.04
N GLU A 441 -35.86 0.01 1.21
CA GLU A 441 -35.13 -0.83 2.16
C GLU A 441 -35.93 -2.05 2.63
N LYS A 442 -37.27 -1.92 2.76
CA LYS A 442 -38.15 -3.06 3.10
C LYS A 442 -38.10 -4.18 2.06
N GLY A 443 -38.09 -3.80 0.77
CA GLY A 443 -38.01 -4.77 -0.31
C GLY A 443 -36.65 -5.45 -0.38
N MET A 444 -35.59 -4.74 -0.01
CA MET A 444 -34.21 -5.26 -0.02
C MET A 444 -33.84 -6.02 1.27
N LEU A 445 -34.69 -6.01 2.30
CA LEU A 445 -34.36 -6.60 3.60
C LEU A 445 -34.00 -8.09 3.48
N PHE A 446 -34.72 -8.85 2.67
CA PHE A 446 -34.41 -10.25 2.45
C PHE A 446 -33.03 -10.47 1.83
N LEU A 447 -32.66 -9.65 0.84
CA LEU A 447 -31.33 -9.70 0.23
C LEU A 447 -30.23 -9.33 1.23
N ASN A 448 -30.47 -8.33 2.07
CA ASN A 448 -29.53 -7.91 3.10
C ASN A 448 -29.30 -9.01 4.16
N VAL A 449 -30.37 -9.74 4.53
CA VAL A 449 -30.27 -10.89 5.44
C VAL A 449 -29.48 -12.04 4.80
N MET A 450 -29.69 -12.31 3.50
CA MET A 450 -28.89 -13.31 2.77
C MET A 450 -27.42 -12.88 2.64
N SER A 451 -27.15 -11.60 2.37
CA SER A 451 -25.80 -11.06 2.36
C SER A 451 -25.10 -11.24 3.71
N THR A 452 -25.82 -11.03 4.82
CA THR A 452 -25.29 -11.22 6.17
C THR A 452 -24.83 -12.67 6.43
N LEU A 453 -25.55 -13.66 5.87
CA LEU A 453 -25.09 -15.06 5.91
C LEU A 453 -23.75 -15.21 5.16
N GLY A 454 -23.65 -14.61 3.97
CA GLY A 454 -22.40 -14.58 3.20
C GLY A 454 -21.24 -13.95 3.98
N ASP A 455 -21.50 -12.86 4.70
CA ASP A 455 -20.50 -12.19 5.54
C ASP A 455 -19.98 -13.11 6.65
N VAL A 456 -20.87 -13.86 7.34
CA VAL A 456 -20.47 -14.83 8.37
C VAL A 456 -19.65 -15.98 7.76
N ILE A 457 -20.11 -16.55 6.64
CA ILE A 457 -19.41 -17.65 5.96
C ILE A 457 -18.03 -17.19 5.44
N SER A 458 -17.87 -15.91 5.09
CA SER A 458 -16.63 -15.37 4.55
C SER A 458 -15.43 -15.55 5.48
N TYR A 459 -15.66 -15.69 6.81
CA TYR A 459 -14.59 -15.93 7.78
C TYR A 459 -13.98 -17.35 7.71
N VAL A 460 -14.58 -18.28 6.93
CA VAL A 460 -13.93 -19.56 6.63
C VAL A 460 -12.57 -19.36 5.93
N ARG A 461 -12.37 -18.23 5.28
CA ARG A 461 -11.06 -17.87 4.67
C ARG A 461 -9.90 -17.88 5.66
N LEU A 462 -10.15 -17.47 6.92
CA LEU A 462 -9.10 -17.49 7.95
C LEU A 462 -8.61 -18.93 8.18
N PHE A 463 -9.56 -19.87 8.24
CA PHE A 463 -9.25 -21.28 8.34
C PHE A 463 -8.58 -21.81 7.07
N ALA A 464 -9.19 -21.61 5.91
CA ALA A 464 -8.74 -22.23 4.65
C ALA A 464 -7.32 -21.77 4.27
N VAL A 465 -7.04 -20.48 4.38
CA VAL A 465 -5.73 -19.91 4.04
C VAL A 465 -4.66 -20.27 5.07
N GLY A 466 -4.99 -20.18 6.37
CA GLY A 466 -4.08 -20.57 7.44
C GLY A 466 -3.70 -22.05 7.36
N LEU A 467 -4.70 -22.94 7.13
CA LEU A 467 -4.45 -24.36 6.95
C LEU A 467 -3.61 -24.63 5.68
N ALA A 468 -3.90 -23.95 4.57
CA ALA A 468 -3.13 -24.09 3.33
C ALA A 468 -1.65 -23.75 3.56
N SER A 469 -1.36 -22.64 4.27
CA SER A 469 0.00 -22.25 4.61
C SER A 469 0.75 -23.34 5.42
N VAL A 470 0.10 -23.89 6.43
CA VAL A 470 0.68 -24.97 7.26
C VAL A 470 0.91 -26.25 6.42
N LYS A 471 -0.05 -26.64 5.58
CA LYS A 471 0.06 -27.84 4.72
C LYS A 471 1.12 -27.68 3.64
N VAL A 472 1.31 -26.50 3.09
CA VAL A 472 2.40 -26.20 2.15
C VAL A 472 3.76 -26.35 2.86
N ALA A 473 3.93 -25.80 4.06
CA ALA A 473 5.16 -25.97 4.84
C ALA A 473 5.44 -27.43 5.16
N GLU A 474 4.44 -28.18 5.61
CA GLU A 474 4.53 -29.63 5.91
C GLU A 474 4.97 -30.42 4.66
N ASN A 475 4.39 -30.15 3.49
CA ASN A 475 4.73 -30.84 2.25
C ASN A 475 6.18 -30.55 1.81
N PHE A 476 6.64 -29.30 1.93
CA PHE A 476 8.04 -28.98 1.63
C PHE A 476 9.01 -29.64 2.62
N ASN A 477 8.64 -29.74 3.89
CA ASN A 477 9.42 -30.48 4.88
C ASN A 477 9.54 -31.96 4.52
N ASN A 478 8.43 -32.61 4.17
CA ASN A 478 8.40 -34.02 3.79
C ASN A 478 9.20 -34.26 2.50
N MET A 479 9.10 -33.37 1.52
CA MET A 479 9.87 -33.44 0.27
C MET A 479 11.38 -33.28 0.54
N ALA A 480 11.75 -32.34 1.40
CA ALA A 480 13.15 -32.14 1.79
C ALA A 480 13.75 -33.36 2.52
N LEU A 481 12.97 -33.94 3.45
CA LEU A 481 13.36 -35.18 4.15
C LEU A 481 13.49 -36.38 3.20
N SER A 482 12.58 -36.52 2.22
CA SER A 482 12.64 -37.60 1.24
C SER A 482 13.89 -37.51 0.34
N ILE A 483 14.31 -36.29 -0.02
CA ILE A 483 15.57 -36.09 -0.75
C ILE A 483 16.75 -36.53 0.09
N PHE A 484 16.81 -36.17 1.36
CA PHE A 484 17.90 -36.52 2.25
C PHE A 484 17.97 -38.03 2.54
N SER A 485 16.84 -38.72 2.55
CA SER A 485 16.71 -40.16 2.78
C SER A 485 16.78 -41.02 1.51
N CYS A 486 17.00 -40.40 0.34
CA CYS A 486 16.99 -41.10 -0.96
C CYS A 486 18.08 -42.19 -1.08
N THR A 487 19.20 -42.05 -0.37
CA THR A 487 20.30 -43.06 -0.38
C THR A 487 21.08 -43.04 0.94
N ASP A 488 21.62 -44.23 1.30
CA ASP A 488 22.49 -44.39 2.48
C ASP A 488 23.96 -44.15 2.20
N LEU A 489 24.34 -43.88 0.95
CA LEU A 489 25.72 -43.63 0.54
C LEU A 489 26.27 -42.35 1.20
N ILE A 490 27.22 -42.51 2.14
CA ILE A 490 27.81 -41.42 2.93
C ILE A 490 28.42 -40.33 2.05
N TRP A 491 29.02 -40.66 0.94
CA TRP A 491 29.68 -39.73 0.02
C TRP A 491 28.70 -38.81 -0.72
N VAL A 492 27.45 -39.23 -0.89
CA VAL A 492 26.39 -38.44 -1.58
C VAL A 492 25.61 -37.58 -0.60
N LYS A 493 25.60 -37.90 0.70
CA LYS A 493 24.86 -37.17 1.75
C LYS A 493 25.12 -35.66 1.78
N PRO A 494 26.36 -35.15 1.59
CA PRO A 494 26.56 -33.68 1.56
C PRO A 494 25.84 -33.01 0.39
N LEU A 495 25.79 -33.62 -0.78
CA LEU A 495 25.08 -33.12 -1.96
C LEU A 495 23.56 -33.15 -1.73
N LEU A 496 23.04 -34.22 -1.14
CA LEU A 496 21.62 -34.34 -0.78
C LEU A 496 21.23 -33.33 0.31
N ALA A 497 22.11 -33.03 1.27
CA ALA A 497 21.90 -31.99 2.26
C ALA A 497 21.78 -30.59 1.63
N VAL A 498 22.60 -30.29 0.61
CA VAL A 498 22.46 -29.03 -0.15
C VAL A 498 21.12 -29.00 -0.89
N GLY A 499 20.71 -30.09 -1.52
CA GLY A 499 19.39 -30.20 -2.16
C GLY A 499 18.24 -30.03 -1.18
N MET A 500 18.31 -30.66 0.00
CA MET A 500 17.35 -30.50 1.08
C MET A 500 17.23 -29.02 1.54
N ILE A 501 18.37 -28.37 1.80
CA ILE A 501 18.40 -26.97 2.23
C ILE A 501 17.79 -26.06 1.14
N LEU A 502 18.09 -26.32 -0.13
CA LEU A 502 17.54 -25.54 -1.24
C LEU A 502 16.01 -25.64 -1.29
N VAL A 503 15.47 -26.87 -1.17
CA VAL A 503 14.02 -27.12 -1.17
C VAL A 503 13.35 -26.44 0.02
N LEU A 504 13.93 -26.52 1.22
CA LEU A 504 13.41 -25.84 2.40
C LEU A 504 13.42 -24.32 2.22
N LEU A 505 14.52 -23.76 1.72
CA LEU A 505 14.65 -22.32 1.54
C LEU A 505 13.65 -21.77 0.52
N ILE A 506 13.51 -22.47 -0.62
CA ILE A 506 12.54 -22.09 -1.66
C ILE A 506 11.11 -22.28 -1.14
N GLY A 507 10.81 -23.43 -0.54
CA GLY A 507 9.46 -23.77 -0.07
C GLY A 507 8.97 -22.85 1.03
N HIS A 508 9.76 -22.65 2.09
CA HIS A 508 9.41 -21.74 3.15
C HIS A 508 9.42 -20.26 2.73
N GLY A 509 10.35 -19.87 1.83
CA GLY A 509 10.39 -18.52 1.26
C GLY A 509 9.13 -18.21 0.44
N LEU A 510 8.71 -19.14 -0.42
CA LEU A 510 7.47 -19.02 -1.19
C LEU A 510 6.24 -18.98 -0.28
N ASN A 511 6.17 -19.86 0.70
CA ASN A 511 5.05 -19.90 1.65
C ASN A 511 4.95 -18.60 2.47
N PHE A 512 6.09 -18.07 2.94
CA PHE A 512 6.14 -16.80 3.63
C PHE A 512 5.67 -15.62 2.76
N ALA A 513 6.05 -15.60 1.48
CA ALA A 513 5.59 -14.58 0.52
C ALA A 513 4.08 -14.70 0.27
N MET A 514 3.54 -15.92 0.11
CA MET A 514 2.11 -16.18 -0.03
C MET A 514 1.33 -15.78 1.21
N ALA A 515 1.85 -16.03 2.41
CA ALA A 515 1.24 -15.58 3.66
C ALA A 515 1.14 -14.04 3.72
N GLY A 516 2.20 -13.32 3.32
CA GLY A 516 2.19 -11.85 3.21
C GLY A 516 1.12 -11.34 2.25
N LEU A 517 0.99 -11.94 1.06
CA LEU A 517 -0.05 -11.60 0.10
C LEU A 517 -1.45 -11.88 0.67
N SER A 518 -1.62 -13.00 1.34
CA SER A 518 -2.89 -13.40 1.96
C SER A 518 -3.38 -12.42 3.02
N ILE A 519 -2.47 -11.84 3.80
CA ILE A 519 -2.81 -10.80 4.78
C ILE A 519 -3.39 -9.57 4.07
N LEU A 520 -2.75 -9.09 3.00
CA LEU A 520 -3.22 -7.93 2.24
C LEU A 520 -4.59 -8.18 1.60
N VAL A 521 -4.83 -9.39 1.08
CA VAL A 521 -6.09 -9.70 0.39
C VAL A 521 -7.21 -10.04 1.39
N HIS A 522 -6.93 -10.80 2.44
CA HIS A 522 -7.99 -11.36 3.30
C HIS A 522 -8.18 -10.59 4.61
N ALA A 523 -7.10 -10.28 5.36
CA ALA A 523 -7.24 -9.56 6.63
C ALA A 523 -7.72 -8.12 6.42
N VAL A 524 -7.19 -7.44 5.40
CA VAL A 524 -7.65 -6.09 5.04
C VAL A 524 -9.13 -6.13 4.67
N ARG A 525 -9.53 -7.05 3.79
CA ARG A 525 -10.90 -7.16 3.33
C ARG A 525 -11.90 -7.39 4.47
N LEU A 526 -11.63 -8.33 5.39
CA LEU A 526 -12.50 -8.62 6.52
C LEU A 526 -12.75 -7.37 7.41
N ASN A 527 -11.75 -6.51 7.55
CA ASN A 527 -11.89 -5.27 8.32
C ASN A 527 -12.50 -4.13 7.52
N THR A 528 -12.15 -3.98 6.22
CA THR A 528 -12.56 -2.82 5.42
C THR A 528 -13.88 -3.01 4.68
N LEU A 529 -14.31 -4.25 4.44
CA LEU A 529 -15.60 -4.52 3.79
C LEU A 529 -16.59 -5.10 4.79
N GLU A 530 -16.37 -6.32 5.28
CA GLU A 530 -17.36 -7.03 6.10
C GLU A 530 -17.67 -6.26 7.40
N PHE A 531 -16.64 -5.86 8.17
CA PHE A 531 -16.85 -5.08 9.39
C PHE A 531 -17.42 -3.70 9.09
N SER A 532 -16.87 -3.02 8.09
CA SER A 532 -17.26 -1.65 7.75
C SER A 532 -18.72 -1.57 7.28
N ASN A 533 -19.20 -2.55 6.51
CA ASN A 533 -20.62 -2.64 6.10
C ASN A 533 -21.54 -2.71 7.33
N HIS A 534 -21.17 -3.51 8.33
CA HIS A 534 -21.94 -3.64 9.56
C HIS A 534 -21.81 -2.44 10.49
N LYS A 535 -20.67 -1.75 10.46
CA LYS A 535 -20.44 -0.53 11.24
C LYS A 535 -21.01 0.72 10.56
N GLY A 536 -21.16 0.70 9.22
CA GLY A 536 -21.56 1.84 8.41
C GLY A 536 -20.41 2.80 8.13
N ILE A 537 -19.22 2.26 7.79
CA ILE A 537 -18.04 3.02 7.41
C ILE A 537 -17.84 2.92 5.92
N SER A 538 -17.72 4.07 5.24
CA SER A 538 -17.55 4.15 3.79
C SER A 538 -16.09 4.24 3.35
N TRP A 539 -15.16 4.60 4.27
CA TRP A 539 -13.76 4.90 3.96
C TRP A 539 -13.59 5.98 2.87
N ALA A 540 -14.56 6.87 2.75
CA ALA A 540 -14.59 7.93 1.75
C ALA A 540 -13.90 9.22 2.21
N GLY A 541 -13.28 9.22 3.38
CA GLY A 541 -12.55 10.36 3.93
C GLY A 541 -11.21 10.58 3.26
N TYR A 542 -10.66 11.78 3.42
CA TYR A 542 -9.29 12.10 3.04
C TYR A 542 -8.48 12.59 4.25
N ALA A 543 -7.21 12.21 4.26
CA ALA A 543 -6.35 12.45 5.42
C ALA A 543 -6.01 13.95 5.56
N PHE A 544 -6.09 14.47 6.78
CA PHE A 544 -5.60 15.80 7.12
C PHE A 544 -4.08 15.89 6.85
N ARG A 545 -3.68 16.75 5.93
CA ARG A 545 -2.29 17.04 5.59
C ARG A 545 -2.00 18.52 5.86
N PRO A 546 -1.34 18.87 6.97
CA PRO A 546 -1.05 20.25 7.28
C PRO A 546 -0.08 20.84 6.25
N PHE A 547 -0.35 22.10 5.85
CA PHE A 547 0.57 22.89 5.05
C PHE A 547 1.79 23.26 5.89
N LYS A 548 2.87 22.51 5.70
CA LYS A 548 4.13 22.67 6.45
C LYS A 548 5.33 22.31 5.59
N THR A 549 6.51 22.76 5.99
CA THR A 549 7.77 22.41 5.33
C THR A 549 8.10 20.92 5.51
N ALA A 550 8.58 20.25 4.47
CA ALA A 550 8.92 18.82 4.52
C ALA A 550 10.14 18.49 5.41
N LYS A 551 10.81 19.50 5.93
CA LYS A 551 11.99 19.34 6.81
C LYS A 551 11.64 19.06 8.27
N GLU A 552 10.40 19.22 8.67
CA GLU A 552 9.92 18.95 10.03
C GLU A 552 9.00 17.73 10.06
#